data_5f99727dab388112acd07dd24b7a462d
#
_entry.id   5f99727dab388112acd07dd24b7a462d
#
_cell.length_a   1.000
_cell.length_b   1.000
_cell.length_c   1.000
_cell.angle_alpha   90.00
_cell.angle_beta   90.00
_cell.angle_gamma   90.00
#
_symmetry.space_group_name_H-M   'P 1'
#
loop_
_entity.id
_entity.type
_entity.pdbx_description
1 polymer ?
#
loop_
_entity_poly.entity_id
_entity_poly.type
_entity_poly.pdbx_seq_one_letter_code
_entity_poly.pdbx_strand_id
1 'polypeptide(L)'
;MKFFAISLFGAALLGACATPVADAPEATLVEARAAPAEVAVAETAPEAEMVVAPAAIDVAAVSGALAAAETRSDEDKARDAGRKPAEVLAYLGIKPGDTAADFIASGGWYTEVLSIAVGPDGTVYAQNSEAALALRDRAYDKALTARLAGDRLANVVRKDEELTALTIPAASVDVALTGLNFHDVYNAYGPEAAVGFLSAIRGTLKPGGVLGVIDHAGVPGADNNELHRIDPALAVASAEAAGFRVEVNSDILSSAADDHTKNVFDPAVRGQTDRFILKLTNPE
;
A
#
# COMPACT_ATOMS: atom_id res chain seq x y z
N MET A 1 -7.93 25.05 21.68
CA MET A 1 -9.31 24.59 21.91
C MET A 1 -10.23 25.23 20.87
N LYS A 2 -10.57 24.52 19.81
CA LYS A 2 -11.74 24.81 18.96
C LYS A 2 -12.19 23.47 18.40
N PHE A 3 -13.34 23.03 18.89
CA PHE A 3 -14.00 21.80 18.46
C PHE A 3 -14.62 22.00 17.07
N PHE A 4 -14.38 21.05 16.17
CA PHE A 4 -15.20 20.90 14.97
C PHE A 4 -16.14 19.72 15.18
N ALA A 5 -17.43 20.03 15.18
CA ALA A 5 -18.51 19.06 15.33
C ALA A 5 -18.78 18.40 13.98
N ILE A 6 -18.77 17.08 13.94
CA ILE A 6 -19.25 16.27 12.82
C ILE A 6 -20.71 15.94 13.09
N SER A 7 -21.62 16.41 12.22
CA SER A 7 -23.04 16.08 12.25
C SER A 7 -23.28 14.65 11.73
N LEU A 8 -23.83 13.82 12.60
CA LEU A 8 -24.49 12.56 12.22
C LEU A 8 -25.89 12.88 11.68
N PHE A 9 -26.21 12.36 10.49
CA PHE A 9 -27.57 12.25 10.02
C PHE A 9 -28.10 10.83 10.26
N GLY A 10 -29.22 10.79 10.98
CA GLY A 10 -29.85 9.58 11.44
C GLY A 10 -30.62 8.83 10.34
N ALA A 11 -30.70 7.55 10.50
CA ALA A 11 -31.54 6.63 9.75
C ALA A 11 -32.92 6.50 10.41
N ALA A 12 -33.97 6.56 9.63
CA ALA A 12 -35.34 6.22 10.04
C ALA A 12 -35.72 4.82 9.51
N LEU A 13 -36.26 4.04 10.43
CA LEU A 13 -36.92 2.73 10.24
C LEU A 13 -38.28 2.85 9.52
N LEU A 14 -38.70 1.73 8.96
CA LEU A 14 -40.01 1.04 8.92
C LEU A 14 -40.23 0.48 7.51
N GLY A 15 -40.59 -0.77 7.36
CA GLY A 15 -41.69 -1.54 7.69
C GLY A 15 -41.74 -2.90 7.00
N ALA A 16 -42.09 -3.90 7.74
CA ALA A 16 -42.38 -5.25 7.28
C ALA A 16 -43.73 -5.35 6.54
N CYS A 17 -43.76 -6.14 5.47
CA CYS A 17 -44.98 -6.78 5.00
C CYS A 17 -44.67 -8.15 4.43
N ALA A 18 -45.18 -9.18 5.12
CA ALA A 18 -45.26 -10.55 4.66
C ALA A 18 -46.48 -10.72 3.73
N THR A 19 -46.33 -11.49 2.66
CA THR A 19 -47.44 -12.13 1.92
C THR A 19 -46.98 -13.42 1.25
N PRO A 20 -47.88 -14.32 0.83
CA PRO A 20 -47.77 -15.74 1.22
C PRO A 20 -47.31 -16.66 0.05
N VAL A 21 -47.01 -17.89 0.47
CA VAL A 21 -46.66 -19.06 -0.35
C VAL A 21 -47.82 -19.40 -1.35
N ALA A 22 -47.46 -19.62 -2.60
CA ALA A 22 -48.36 -20.24 -3.61
C ALA A 22 -47.68 -21.51 -4.18
N ASP A 23 -48.53 -22.52 -4.30
CA ASP A 23 -48.29 -23.89 -4.72
C ASP A 23 -47.49 -24.12 -5.98
N ALA A 24 -46.71 -25.19 -5.98
CA ALA A 24 -46.05 -25.78 -7.15
C ALA A 24 -46.98 -26.76 -7.87
N PRO A 25 -47.01 -26.80 -9.21
CA PRO A 25 -47.64 -27.88 -9.96
C PRO A 25 -46.63 -29.01 -10.29
N GLU A 26 -47.19 -30.23 -10.28
CA GLU A 26 -46.60 -31.50 -10.59
C GLU A 26 -45.85 -31.60 -11.93
N ALA A 27 -44.71 -32.27 -11.92
CA ALA A 27 -43.91 -32.58 -13.11
C ALA A 27 -44.44 -33.83 -13.82
N THR A 28 -44.83 -33.67 -15.07
CA THR A 28 -45.17 -34.74 -16.00
C THR A 28 -43.88 -35.25 -16.68
N LEU A 29 -43.59 -36.55 -16.52
CA LEU A 29 -42.52 -37.25 -17.20
C LEU A 29 -42.86 -37.42 -18.70
N VAL A 30 -41.98 -36.87 -19.56
CA VAL A 30 -41.98 -37.19 -21.01
C VAL A 30 -40.71 -37.95 -21.34
N GLU A 31 -40.88 -39.16 -21.84
CA GLU A 31 -39.81 -40.00 -22.38
C GLU A 31 -39.12 -39.33 -23.56
N ALA A 32 -37.83 -39.18 -23.48
CA ALA A 32 -36.98 -38.69 -24.57
C ALA A 32 -36.40 -39.83 -25.36
N ARG A 33 -36.77 -39.91 -26.62
CA ARG A 33 -36.29 -40.82 -27.67
C ARG A 33 -34.87 -40.41 -28.10
N ALA A 34 -33.93 -41.34 -28.10
CA ALA A 34 -32.56 -41.15 -28.52
C ALA A 34 -32.46 -40.82 -30.01
N ALA A 35 -31.70 -39.79 -30.34
CA ALA A 35 -31.24 -39.47 -31.69
C ALA A 35 -29.77 -39.88 -31.85
N PRO A 36 -29.30 -40.17 -33.10
CA PRO A 36 -27.98 -40.79 -33.31
C PRO A 36 -26.84 -39.79 -33.12
N ALA A 37 -25.70 -40.29 -32.64
CA ALA A 37 -24.47 -39.56 -32.38
C ALA A 37 -23.85 -39.00 -33.68
N GLU A 38 -23.73 -37.69 -33.72
CA GLU A 38 -22.92 -36.98 -34.70
C GLU A 38 -21.49 -36.90 -34.20
N VAL A 39 -20.55 -37.35 -35.02
CA VAL A 39 -19.10 -37.39 -34.75
C VAL A 39 -18.60 -35.92 -34.72
N ALA A 40 -18.33 -35.39 -33.56
CA ALA A 40 -17.69 -34.08 -33.43
C ALA A 40 -16.23 -34.16 -33.80
N VAL A 41 -15.85 -33.40 -34.84
CA VAL A 41 -14.47 -33.12 -35.21
C VAL A 41 -13.84 -32.35 -34.04
N ALA A 42 -12.76 -32.90 -33.49
CA ALA A 42 -11.98 -32.24 -32.45
C ALA A 42 -11.39 -30.93 -32.96
N GLU A 43 -11.97 -29.82 -32.50
CA GLU A 43 -11.41 -28.49 -32.64
C GLU A 43 -10.15 -28.43 -31.77
N THR A 44 -9.00 -28.26 -32.38
CA THR A 44 -7.73 -28.07 -31.66
C THR A 44 -7.85 -26.82 -30.81
N ALA A 45 -7.81 -26.98 -29.49
CA ALA A 45 -7.74 -25.86 -28.53
C ALA A 45 -6.54 -24.95 -28.88
N PRO A 46 -6.68 -23.64 -28.88
CA PRO A 46 -5.57 -22.75 -29.08
C PRO A 46 -4.50 -23.02 -28.00
N GLU A 47 -3.27 -23.16 -28.46
CA GLU A 47 -2.08 -23.31 -27.63
C GLU A 47 -2.06 -22.13 -26.64
N ALA A 48 -2.17 -22.42 -25.35
CA ALA A 48 -2.15 -21.40 -24.32
C ALA A 48 -0.80 -20.67 -24.39
N GLU A 49 -0.83 -19.43 -24.82
CA GLU A 49 0.32 -18.55 -24.79
C GLU A 49 0.83 -18.53 -23.35
N MET A 50 2.03 -19.09 -23.12
CA MET A 50 2.66 -19.03 -21.80
C MET A 50 2.92 -17.57 -21.46
N VAL A 51 2.05 -16.98 -20.67
CA VAL A 51 2.32 -15.69 -20.04
C VAL A 51 3.52 -15.91 -19.12
N VAL A 52 4.70 -15.54 -19.60
CA VAL A 52 5.92 -15.52 -18.79
C VAL A 52 5.66 -14.53 -17.66
N ALA A 53 5.57 -15.04 -16.44
CA ALA A 53 5.45 -14.16 -15.27
C ALA A 53 6.61 -13.15 -15.31
N PRO A 54 6.34 -11.84 -15.19
CA PRO A 54 7.40 -10.84 -15.25
C PRO A 54 8.45 -11.16 -14.18
N ALA A 55 9.72 -11.06 -14.59
CA ALA A 55 10.84 -11.41 -13.73
C ALA A 55 10.82 -10.58 -12.43
N ALA A 56 11.13 -11.22 -11.31
CA ALA A 56 11.33 -10.52 -10.04
C ALA A 56 12.43 -9.47 -10.19
N ILE A 57 12.33 -8.38 -9.42
CA ILE A 57 13.33 -7.31 -9.42
C ILE A 57 14.71 -7.89 -9.02
N ASP A 58 15.75 -7.50 -9.74
CA ASP A 58 17.12 -7.82 -9.37
C ASP A 58 17.60 -6.84 -8.30
N VAL A 59 17.72 -7.32 -7.06
CA VAL A 59 18.16 -6.52 -5.91
C VAL A 59 19.52 -5.86 -6.15
N ALA A 60 20.48 -6.56 -6.76
CA ALA A 60 21.80 -6.01 -7.02
C ALA A 60 21.75 -4.90 -8.08
N ALA A 61 20.96 -5.10 -9.13
CA ALA A 61 20.76 -4.09 -10.18
C ALA A 61 20.08 -2.84 -9.62
N VAL A 62 19.05 -2.98 -8.78
CA VAL A 62 18.38 -1.83 -8.15
C VAL A 62 19.30 -1.13 -7.17
N SER A 63 20.04 -1.85 -6.32
CA SER A 63 21.03 -1.26 -5.41
C SER A 63 22.08 -0.47 -6.17
N GLY A 64 22.59 -1.03 -7.27
CA GLY A 64 23.54 -0.35 -8.16
C GLY A 64 22.96 0.91 -8.79
N ALA A 65 21.73 0.86 -9.29
CA ALA A 65 21.04 2.01 -9.88
C ALA A 65 20.80 3.13 -8.84
N LEU A 66 20.38 2.77 -7.62
CA LEU A 66 20.19 3.73 -6.52
C LEU A 66 21.49 4.39 -6.10
N ALA A 67 22.59 3.65 -6.03
CA ALA A 67 23.92 4.17 -5.70
C ALA A 67 24.46 5.10 -6.81
N ALA A 68 24.29 4.72 -8.06
CA ALA A 68 24.77 5.46 -9.23
C ALA A 68 23.93 6.70 -9.55
N ALA A 69 22.69 6.81 -9.06
CA ALA A 69 21.80 7.91 -9.39
C ALA A 69 22.40 9.26 -8.91
N GLU A 70 22.84 10.09 -9.86
CA GLU A 70 23.42 11.41 -9.59
C GLU A 70 22.35 12.39 -9.05
N THR A 71 21.09 12.12 -9.29
CA THR A 71 19.96 12.88 -8.78
C THR A 71 19.78 12.75 -7.28
N ARG A 72 20.24 11.66 -6.65
CA ARG A 72 20.13 11.41 -5.21
C ARG A 72 21.25 12.10 -4.45
N SER A 73 20.87 12.83 -3.40
CA SER A 73 21.84 13.45 -2.49
C SER A 73 22.60 12.38 -1.68
N ASP A 74 23.79 12.76 -1.19
CA ASP A 74 24.57 11.87 -0.28
C ASP A 74 23.79 11.56 1.01
N GLU A 75 22.96 12.50 1.51
CA GLU A 75 22.08 12.27 2.66
C GLU A 75 21.01 11.22 2.35
N ASP A 76 20.41 11.24 1.17
CA ASP A 76 19.43 10.23 0.77
C ASP A 76 20.07 8.86 0.59
N LYS A 77 21.26 8.79 -0.02
CA LYS A 77 22.02 7.54 -0.18
C LYS A 77 22.47 6.96 1.16
N ALA A 78 22.85 7.81 2.12
CA ALA A 78 23.21 7.36 3.47
C ALA A 78 22.07 6.65 4.21
N ARG A 79 20.80 6.96 3.87
CA ARG A 79 19.60 6.28 4.43
C ARG A 79 19.42 4.87 3.91
N ASP A 80 20.02 4.51 2.77
CA ASP A 80 19.82 3.20 2.13
C ASP A 80 20.30 2.06 3.05
N ALA A 81 21.40 2.27 3.78
CA ALA A 81 21.93 1.28 4.72
C ALA A 81 20.90 0.85 5.78
N GLY A 82 20.13 1.81 6.32
CA GLY A 82 19.11 1.53 7.33
C GLY A 82 17.73 1.21 6.75
N ARG A 83 17.45 1.53 5.48
CA ARG A 83 16.15 1.34 4.85
C ARG A 83 16.10 0.19 3.85
N LYS A 84 17.26 -0.32 3.43
CA LYS A 84 17.43 -1.47 2.53
C LYS A 84 16.43 -1.47 1.36
N PRO A 85 16.38 -0.38 0.56
CA PRO A 85 15.28 -0.15 -0.39
C PRO A 85 15.17 -1.26 -1.44
N ALA A 86 16.26 -1.80 -1.94
CA ALA A 86 16.21 -2.83 -2.97
C ALA A 86 15.61 -4.14 -2.45
N GLU A 87 15.96 -4.54 -1.22
CA GLU A 87 15.42 -5.73 -0.55
C GLU A 87 13.94 -5.54 -0.22
N VAL A 88 13.54 -4.34 0.24
CA VAL A 88 12.14 -4.00 0.49
C VAL A 88 11.32 -4.10 -0.79
N LEU A 89 11.78 -3.50 -1.89
CA LEU A 89 11.07 -3.52 -3.16
C LEU A 89 10.97 -4.94 -3.75
N ALA A 90 12.04 -5.74 -3.62
CA ALA A 90 12.02 -7.14 -4.05
C ALA A 90 11.00 -7.96 -3.25
N TYR A 91 10.94 -7.76 -1.93
CA TYR A 91 9.95 -8.42 -1.07
C TYR A 91 8.51 -8.04 -1.44
N LEU A 92 8.27 -6.77 -1.75
CA LEU A 92 6.95 -6.30 -2.19
C LEU A 92 6.60 -6.77 -3.60
N GLY A 93 7.59 -7.17 -4.40
CA GLY A 93 7.40 -7.72 -5.74
C GLY A 93 7.25 -6.66 -6.82
N ILE A 94 7.83 -5.46 -6.63
CA ILE A 94 7.82 -4.40 -7.62
C ILE A 94 8.61 -4.83 -8.88
N LYS A 95 8.22 -4.29 -10.05
CA LYS A 95 8.83 -4.63 -11.32
C LYS A 95 9.05 -3.38 -12.18
N PRO A 96 10.01 -3.40 -13.10
CA PRO A 96 10.09 -2.39 -14.14
C PRO A 96 8.78 -2.30 -14.94
N GLY A 97 8.32 -1.08 -15.20
CA GLY A 97 7.06 -0.81 -15.88
C GLY A 97 5.82 -0.76 -14.99
N ASP A 98 5.92 -1.10 -13.71
CA ASP A 98 4.79 -1.03 -12.78
C ASP A 98 4.27 0.39 -12.60
N THR A 99 2.98 0.50 -12.31
CA THR A 99 2.39 1.68 -11.70
C THR A 99 2.51 1.55 -10.18
N ALA A 100 3.33 2.41 -9.57
CA ALA A 100 3.55 2.45 -8.13
C ALA A 100 2.91 3.68 -7.47
N ALA A 101 2.70 3.62 -6.14
CA ALA A 101 2.25 4.77 -5.36
C ALA A 101 2.98 4.86 -4.02
N ASP A 102 3.38 6.06 -3.63
CA ASP A 102 3.98 6.40 -2.34
C ASP A 102 2.96 7.24 -1.55
N PHE A 103 2.28 6.62 -0.59
CA PHE A 103 1.26 7.28 0.23
C PHE A 103 1.88 7.90 1.47
N ILE A 104 1.51 9.15 1.76
CA ILE A 104 2.18 10.04 2.71
C ILE A 104 3.68 10.11 2.36
N ALA A 105 3.96 10.41 1.09
CA ALA A 105 5.31 10.44 0.53
C ALA A 105 6.27 11.40 1.25
N SER A 106 5.73 12.35 2.03
CA SER A 106 6.51 13.39 2.73
C SER A 106 7.42 14.13 1.75
N GLY A 107 8.74 14.14 1.94
CA GLY A 107 9.71 14.74 1.03
C GLY A 107 10.13 13.84 -0.15
N GLY A 108 9.46 12.71 -0.37
CA GLY A 108 9.59 11.88 -1.57
C GLY A 108 10.81 10.95 -1.62
N TRP A 109 11.36 10.53 -0.47
CA TRP A 109 12.51 9.63 -0.49
C TRP A 109 12.15 8.28 -1.14
N TYR A 110 11.04 7.64 -0.73
CA TYR A 110 10.55 6.41 -1.37
C TYR A 110 10.02 6.67 -2.78
N THR A 111 9.44 7.84 -3.04
CA THR A 111 9.03 8.24 -4.39
C THR A 111 10.18 8.15 -5.39
N GLU A 112 11.38 8.67 -5.06
CA GLU A 112 12.55 8.58 -5.95
C GLU A 112 13.08 7.15 -6.06
N VAL A 113 13.08 6.38 -4.97
CA VAL A 113 13.43 4.95 -4.99
C VAL A 113 12.49 4.16 -5.90
N LEU A 114 11.19 4.37 -5.79
CA LEU A 114 10.18 3.75 -6.66
C LEU A 114 10.36 4.16 -8.12
N SER A 115 10.58 5.47 -8.38
CA SER A 115 10.80 6.01 -9.73
C SER A 115 11.97 5.33 -10.44
N ILE A 116 13.09 5.13 -9.73
CA ILE A 116 14.26 4.43 -10.26
C ILE A 116 13.95 2.95 -10.51
N ALA A 117 13.22 2.30 -9.61
CA ALA A 117 12.93 0.87 -9.68
C ALA A 117 11.95 0.51 -10.80
N VAL A 118 10.88 1.30 -10.99
CA VAL A 118 9.91 1.05 -12.07
C VAL A 118 10.43 1.52 -13.43
N GLY A 119 11.44 2.41 -13.45
CA GLY A 119 12.05 2.90 -14.68
C GLY A 119 11.14 3.83 -15.49
N PRO A 120 11.60 4.22 -16.71
CA PRO A 120 10.92 5.23 -17.51
C PRO A 120 9.56 4.81 -18.07
N ASP A 121 9.31 3.51 -18.18
CA ASP A 121 8.04 2.95 -18.68
C ASP A 121 7.00 2.78 -17.55
N GLY A 122 7.42 2.93 -16.28
CA GLY A 122 6.54 2.90 -15.11
C GLY A 122 6.00 4.27 -14.74
N THR A 123 5.08 4.29 -13.80
CA THR A 123 4.52 5.54 -13.24
C THR A 123 4.55 5.48 -11.71
N VAL A 124 4.87 6.59 -11.05
CA VAL A 124 4.83 6.69 -9.59
C VAL A 124 3.93 7.84 -9.16
N TYR A 125 2.89 7.55 -8.40
CA TYR A 125 2.09 8.57 -7.73
C TYR A 125 2.73 8.91 -6.37
N ALA A 126 3.06 10.18 -6.15
CA ALA A 126 3.55 10.69 -4.87
C ALA A 126 2.41 11.44 -4.17
N GLN A 127 1.73 10.79 -3.22
CA GLN A 127 0.57 11.37 -2.55
C GLN A 127 0.94 11.97 -1.20
N ASN A 128 0.44 13.17 -0.94
CA ASN A 128 0.43 13.82 0.38
C ASN A 128 -0.89 14.54 0.59
N SER A 129 -1.37 14.61 1.84
CA SER A 129 -2.43 15.56 2.19
C SER A 129 -1.85 16.95 2.42
N GLU A 130 -2.70 17.99 2.30
CA GLU A 130 -2.27 19.35 2.64
C GLU A 130 -1.80 19.46 4.09
N ALA A 131 -2.43 18.71 5.01
CA ALA A 131 -2.01 18.67 6.42
C ALA A 131 -0.58 18.13 6.58
N ALA A 132 -0.20 17.07 5.86
CA ALA A 132 1.16 16.52 5.87
C ALA A 132 2.16 17.52 5.25
N LEU A 133 1.81 18.18 4.16
CA LEU A 133 2.66 19.15 3.50
C LEU A 133 2.88 20.43 4.33
N ALA A 134 1.89 20.81 5.15
CA ALA A 134 1.99 21.98 6.02
C ALA A 134 2.93 21.78 7.22
N LEU A 135 3.27 20.52 7.56
CA LEU A 135 4.13 20.22 8.70
C LEU A 135 5.53 20.86 8.57
N ARG A 136 6.13 21.21 9.73
CA ARG A 136 7.51 21.69 9.85
C ARG A 136 7.81 22.86 8.90
N ASP A 137 6.96 23.86 8.88
CA ASP A 137 7.07 25.03 7.97
C ASP A 137 7.16 24.59 6.50
N ARG A 138 6.30 23.68 6.09
CA ARG A 138 6.23 23.10 4.74
C ARG A 138 7.54 22.44 4.27
N ALA A 139 8.31 21.88 5.20
CA ALA A 139 9.59 21.25 4.86
C ALA A 139 9.41 20.08 3.87
N TYR A 140 8.33 19.31 4.02
CA TYR A 140 8.03 18.18 3.11
C TYR A 140 7.63 18.67 1.71
N ASP A 141 6.79 19.69 1.63
CA ASP A 141 6.40 20.33 0.36
C ASP A 141 7.61 20.88 -0.39
N LYS A 142 8.45 21.64 0.32
CA LYS A 142 9.69 22.20 -0.23
C LYS A 142 10.63 21.11 -0.74
N ALA A 143 10.79 20.03 0.03
CA ALA A 143 11.67 18.91 -0.33
C ALA A 143 11.14 18.15 -1.56
N LEU A 144 9.83 17.80 -1.60
CA LEU A 144 9.24 17.12 -2.74
C LEU A 144 9.27 18.00 -4.00
N THR A 145 8.96 19.28 -3.87
CA THR A 145 9.05 20.25 -4.98
C THR A 145 10.46 20.33 -5.55
N ALA A 146 11.48 20.40 -4.70
CA ALA A 146 12.88 20.43 -5.13
C ALA A 146 13.28 19.09 -5.77
N ARG A 147 12.77 17.96 -5.27
CA ARG A 147 13.03 16.63 -5.81
C ARG A 147 12.46 16.45 -7.22
N LEU A 148 11.32 17.05 -7.52
CA LEU A 148 10.64 16.95 -8.81
C LEU A 148 11.03 18.07 -9.79
N ALA A 149 11.83 19.05 -9.38
CA ALA A 149 12.20 20.19 -10.21
C ALA A 149 13.01 19.76 -11.45
N GLY A 150 12.74 20.40 -12.60
CA GLY A 150 13.47 20.17 -13.85
C GLY A 150 13.25 18.80 -14.48
N ASP A 151 12.06 18.22 -14.29
CA ASP A 151 11.67 16.91 -14.82
C ASP A 151 12.63 15.78 -14.44
N ARG A 152 13.30 15.94 -13.30
CA ARG A 152 14.30 14.99 -12.78
C ARG A 152 13.76 13.58 -12.59
N LEU A 153 12.49 13.46 -12.22
CA LEU A 153 11.74 12.21 -12.08
C LEU A 153 10.51 12.29 -12.98
N ALA A 154 10.72 12.22 -14.30
CA ALA A 154 9.68 12.45 -15.31
C ALA A 154 8.51 11.47 -15.26
N ASN A 155 8.69 10.29 -14.62
CA ASN A 155 7.66 9.28 -14.42
C ASN A 155 6.90 9.45 -13.10
N VAL A 156 7.13 10.55 -12.33
CA VAL A 156 6.43 10.83 -11.08
C VAL A 156 5.30 11.81 -11.29
N VAL A 157 4.11 11.44 -10.80
CA VAL A 157 2.92 12.30 -10.76
C VAL A 157 2.64 12.69 -9.31
N ARG A 158 2.84 13.96 -8.98
CA ARG A 158 2.54 14.50 -7.65
C ARG A 158 1.02 14.59 -7.44
N LYS A 159 0.55 14.14 -6.27
CA LYS A 159 -0.84 14.09 -5.84
C LYS A 159 -1.00 14.72 -4.45
N ASP A 160 -1.20 16.04 -4.44
CA ASP A 160 -1.46 16.77 -3.19
C ASP A 160 -2.97 16.77 -2.91
N GLU A 161 -3.45 15.65 -2.40
CA GLU A 161 -4.89 15.39 -2.25
C GLU A 161 -5.17 14.53 -1.00
N GLU A 162 -6.36 14.75 -0.42
CA GLU A 162 -6.79 13.96 0.73
C GLU A 162 -7.15 12.52 0.31
N LEU A 163 -6.97 11.56 1.21
CA LEU A 163 -7.30 10.14 0.96
C LEU A 163 -8.78 9.90 0.64
N THR A 164 -9.65 10.79 1.11
CA THR A 164 -11.09 10.76 0.83
C THR A 164 -11.46 11.31 -0.54
N ALA A 165 -10.50 11.89 -1.26
CA ALA A 165 -10.71 12.55 -2.56
C ALA A 165 -9.58 12.20 -3.56
N LEU A 166 -9.07 10.96 -3.49
CA LEU A 166 -8.02 10.50 -4.39
C LEU A 166 -8.47 10.54 -5.85
N THR A 167 -7.62 11.13 -6.69
CA THR A 167 -7.79 11.10 -8.16
C THR A 167 -6.90 10.06 -8.84
N ILE A 168 -6.16 9.27 -8.08
CA ILE A 168 -5.50 8.05 -8.56
C ILE A 168 -6.60 7.09 -9.03
N PRO A 169 -6.57 6.61 -10.28
CA PRO A 169 -7.64 5.76 -10.78
C PRO A 169 -7.81 4.49 -9.94
N ALA A 170 -9.04 4.08 -9.71
CA ALA A 170 -9.32 2.83 -9.01
C ALA A 170 -8.73 1.63 -9.77
N ALA A 171 -8.26 0.64 -9.05
CA ALA A 171 -7.69 -0.60 -9.59
C ALA A 171 -6.61 -0.37 -10.66
N SER A 172 -5.74 0.65 -10.48
CA SER A 172 -4.70 1.01 -11.45
C SER A 172 -3.27 0.80 -10.93
N VAL A 173 -3.08 0.68 -9.62
CA VAL A 173 -1.77 0.58 -8.97
C VAL A 173 -1.37 -0.88 -8.78
N ASP A 174 -0.16 -1.25 -9.22
CA ASP A 174 0.42 -2.58 -9.03
C ASP A 174 1.00 -2.73 -7.63
N VAL A 175 1.81 -1.77 -7.20
CA VAL A 175 2.45 -1.75 -5.87
C VAL A 175 2.35 -0.36 -5.24
N ALA A 176 1.80 -0.30 -4.04
CA ALA A 176 1.80 0.90 -3.21
C ALA A 176 2.74 0.72 -2.01
N LEU A 177 3.18 1.84 -1.42
CA LEU A 177 3.98 1.86 -0.21
C LEU A 177 3.56 3.03 0.69
N THR A 178 3.61 2.82 2.00
CA THR A 178 3.65 3.89 3.01
C THR A 178 4.73 3.56 4.02
N GLY A 179 5.60 4.51 4.31
CA GLY A 179 6.78 4.26 5.13
C GLY A 179 6.90 5.19 6.32
N LEU A 180 6.85 4.62 7.53
CA LEU A 180 7.07 5.31 8.81
C LEU A 180 6.04 6.40 9.10
N ASN A 181 4.77 6.14 8.74
CA ASN A 181 3.65 7.07 8.89
C ASN A 181 2.38 6.42 9.45
N PHE A 182 2.27 5.08 9.37
CA PHE A 182 1.03 4.40 9.76
C PHE A 182 0.78 4.49 11.26
N HIS A 183 1.85 4.45 12.08
CA HIS A 183 1.74 4.68 13.52
C HIS A 183 1.13 6.04 13.86
N ASP A 184 1.43 7.10 13.10
CA ASP A 184 0.85 8.43 13.32
C ASP A 184 -0.66 8.43 13.01
N VAL A 185 -1.08 7.74 11.95
CA VAL A 185 -2.51 7.59 11.62
C VAL A 185 -3.24 6.84 12.74
N TYR A 186 -2.70 5.70 13.17
CA TYR A 186 -3.31 4.88 14.21
C TYR A 186 -3.36 5.59 15.55
N ASN A 187 -2.22 6.15 15.99
CA ASN A 187 -2.09 6.75 17.32
C ASN A 187 -2.89 8.07 17.45
N ALA A 188 -2.93 8.88 16.39
CA ALA A 188 -3.62 10.16 16.44
C ALA A 188 -5.14 10.05 16.23
N TYR A 189 -5.60 9.11 15.39
CA TYR A 189 -7.00 9.06 14.94
C TYR A 189 -7.70 7.74 15.25
N GLY A 190 -6.99 6.76 15.82
CA GLY A 190 -7.53 5.48 16.26
C GLY A 190 -7.67 4.40 15.17
N PRO A 191 -8.10 3.19 15.57
CA PRO A 191 -8.15 2.03 14.69
C PRO A 191 -9.10 2.19 13.51
N GLU A 192 -10.24 2.86 13.69
CA GLU A 192 -11.20 3.08 12.60
C GLU A 192 -10.62 3.95 11.50
N ALA A 193 -9.86 4.99 11.85
CA ALA A 193 -9.17 5.84 10.89
C ALA A 193 -8.04 5.08 10.16
N ALA A 194 -7.32 4.22 10.87
CA ALA A 194 -6.30 3.35 10.28
C ALA A 194 -6.90 2.37 9.26
N VAL A 195 -8.05 1.76 9.57
CA VAL A 195 -8.81 0.91 8.62
C VAL A 195 -9.27 1.74 7.42
N GLY A 196 -9.80 2.94 7.65
CA GLY A 196 -10.23 3.85 6.57
C GLY A 196 -9.08 4.24 5.65
N PHE A 197 -7.90 4.56 6.21
CA PHE A 197 -6.67 4.84 5.48
C PHE A 197 -6.28 3.68 4.56
N LEU A 198 -6.18 2.48 5.11
CA LEU A 198 -5.82 1.29 4.34
C LEU A 198 -6.87 0.95 3.27
N SER A 199 -8.16 1.11 3.57
CA SER A 199 -9.26 0.87 2.64
C SER A 199 -9.23 1.83 1.45
N ALA A 200 -8.92 3.11 1.68
CA ALA A 200 -8.78 4.10 0.61
C ALA A 200 -7.64 3.73 -0.35
N ILE A 201 -6.48 3.33 0.19
CA ILE A 201 -5.36 2.85 -0.62
C ILE A 201 -5.74 1.58 -1.39
N ARG A 202 -6.40 0.61 -0.73
CA ARG A 202 -6.86 -0.63 -1.38
C ARG A 202 -7.70 -0.37 -2.61
N GLY A 203 -8.56 0.66 -2.57
CA GLY A 203 -9.39 1.04 -3.72
C GLY A 203 -8.58 1.45 -4.96
N THR A 204 -7.34 1.87 -4.82
CA THR A 204 -6.45 2.20 -5.93
C THR A 204 -5.71 0.99 -6.50
N LEU A 205 -5.54 -0.07 -5.70
CA LEU A 205 -4.79 -1.26 -6.08
C LEU A 205 -5.57 -2.14 -7.06
N LYS A 206 -4.88 -2.68 -8.05
CA LYS A 206 -5.39 -3.76 -8.89
C LYS A 206 -5.77 -4.98 -8.04
N PRO A 207 -6.66 -5.87 -8.53
CA PRO A 207 -6.76 -7.22 -7.97
C PRO A 207 -5.37 -7.89 -7.97
N GLY A 208 -4.97 -8.49 -6.85
CA GLY A 208 -3.61 -9.01 -6.65
C GLY A 208 -2.54 -7.96 -6.40
N GLY A 209 -2.85 -6.65 -6.49
CA GLY A 209 -1.93 -5.56 -6.18
C GLY A 209 -1.49 -5.54 -4.71
N VAL A 210 -0.34 -4.97 -4.44
CA VAL A 210 0.32 -5.04 -3.13
C VAL A 210 0.47 -3.65 -2.50
N LEU A 211 0.17 -3.55 -1.19
CA LEU A 211 0.59 -2.41 -0.37
C LEU A 211 1.68 -2.85 0.62
N GLY A 212 2.82 -2.18 0.59
CA GLY A 212 3.84 -2.27 1.64
C GLY A 212 3.57 -1.25 2.74
N VAL A 213 3.39 -1.71 3.98
CA VAL A 213 3.40 -0.84 5.17
C VAL A 213 4.69 -1.11 5.93
N ILE A 214 5.54 -0.10 6.04
CA ILE A 214 6.78 -0.16 6.81
C ILE A 214 6.59 0.72 8.03
N ASP A 215 6.82 0.19 9.24
CA ASP A 215 6.74 1.04 10.42
C ASP A 215 7.66 0.61 11.55
N HIS A 216 7.82 1.51 12.53
CA HIS A 216 8.59 1.29 13.73
C HIS A 216 7.87 0.31 14.66
N ALA A 217 8.56 -0.79 14.99
CA ALA A 217 8.03 -1.80 15.89
C ALA A 217 7.89 -1.22 17.31
N GLY A 218 6.70 -1.34 17.84
CA GLY A 218 6.37 -1.05 19.23
C GLY A 218 6.12 -2.31 20.03
N VAL A 219 6.00 -2.17 21.34
CA VAL A 219 5.74 -3.28 22.27
C VAL A 219 4.31 -3.22 22.76
N PRO A 220 3.58 -4.35 22.86
CA PRO A 220 2.25 -4.39 23.43
C PRO A 220 2.21 -3.76 24.83
N GLY A 221 1.29 -2.81 25.04
CA GLY A 221 1.09 -2.15 26.33
C GLY A 221 2.07 -1.01 26.67
N ALA A 222 3.07 -0.74 25.82
CA ALA A 222 3.91 0.45 25.93
C ALA A 222 3.16 1.70 25.46
N ASP A 223 3.65 2.90 25.86
CA ASP A 223 3.16 4.16 25.30
C ASP A 223 3.71 4.37 23.88
N ASN A 224 3.20 3.58 22.95
CA ASN A 224 3.64 3.62 21.57
C ASN A 224 3.36 4.97 20.88
N ASN A 225 2.39 5.74 21.37
CA ASN A 225 2.13 7.08 20.85
C ASN A 225 3.28 8.03 21.17
N GLU A 226 3.71 8.11 22.44
CA GLU A 226 4.85 8.94 22.86
C GLU A 226 6.15 8.48 22.19
N LEU A 227 6.31 7.18 21.96
CA LEU A 227 7.49 6.61 21.34
C LEU A 227 7.49 6.69 19.80
N HIS A 228 6.43 7.16 19.15
CA HIS A 228 6.22 7.15 17.70
C HIS A 228 6.42 5.75 17.09
N ARG A 229 5.76 4.76 17.68
CA ARG A 229 5.79 3.35 17.28
C ARG A 229 4.37 2.80 17.16
N ILE A 230 4.24 1.60 16.62
CA ILE A 230 3.00 0.83 16.65
C ILE A 230 3.29 -0.64 16.96
N ASP A 231 2.46 -1.26 17.80
CA ASP A 231 2.45 -2.70 17.94
C ASP A 231 2.12 -3.34 16.58
N PRO A 232 3.00 -4.19 16.02
CA PRO A 232 2.75 -4.84 14.73
C PRO A 232 1.41 -5.59 14.67
N ALA A 233 0.93 -6.14 15.79
CA ALA A 233 -0.35 -6.83 15.84
C ALA A 233 -1.53 -5.89 15.57
N LEU A 234 -1.46 -4.63 16.01
CA LEU A 234 -2.50 -3.62 15.74
C LEU A 234 -2.50 -3.20 14.27
N ALA A 235 -1.32 -3.13 13.65
CA ALA A 235 -1.20 -2.85 12.23
C ALA A 235 -1.78 -4.01 11.38
N VAL A 236 -1.48 -5.25 11.75
CA VAL A 236 -2.05 -6.46 11.13
C VAL A 236 -3.57 -6.46 11.24
N ALA A 237 -4.11 -6.28 12.44
CA ALA A 237 -5.57 -6.26 12.67
C ALA A 237 -6.27 -5.18 11.84
N SER A 238 -5.66 -3.99 11.71
CA SER A 238 -6.19 -2.91 10.88
C SER A 238 -6.20 -3.29 9.39
N ALA A 239 -5.15 -3.97 8.91
CA ALA A 239 -5.05 -4.39 7.52
C ALA A 239 -6.05 -5.50 7.18
N GLU A 240 -6.24 -6.47 8.07
CA GLU A 240 -7.26 -7.52 7.93
C GLU A 240 -8.67 -6.93 7.92
N ALA A 241 -8.96 -5.99 8.83
CA ALA A 241 -10.23 -5.28 8.88
C ALA A 241 -10.48 -4.42 7.61
N ALA A 242 -9.43 -3.92 6.96
CA ALA A 242 -9.51 -3.24 5.66
C ALA A 242 -9.68 -4.22 4.48
N GLY A 243 -9.69 -5.55 4.72
CA GLY A 243 -9.92 -6.58 3.73
C GLY A 243 -8.68 -7.01 2.94
N PHE A 244 -7.49 -6.78 3.45
CA PHE A 244 -6.25 -7.29 2.87
C PHE A 244 -5.94 -8.72 3.34
N ARG A 245 -5.21 -9.47 2.51
CA ARG A 245 -4.45 -10.62 2.97
C ARG A 245 -3.08 -10.14 3.43
N VAL A 246 -2.68 -10.51 4.66
CA VAL A 246 -1.50 -9.98 5.33
C VAL A 246 -0.36 -11.00 5.36
N GLU A 247 0.84 -10.58 5.00
CA GLU A 247 2.11 -11.26 5.22
C GLU A 247 3.05 -10.32 5.98
N VAL A 248 3.65 -10.79 7.07
CA VAL A 248 4.54 -9.99 7.93
C VAL A 248 5.98 -10.39 7.68
N ASN A 249 6.86 -9.42 7.49
CA ASN A 249 8.32 -9.62 7.48
C ASN A 249 8.96 -8.72 8.52
N SER A 250 9.59 -9.33 9.51
CA SER A 250 10.33 -8.63 10.56
C SER A 250 11.86 -8.71 10.38
N ASP A 251 12.37 -9.42 9.37
CA ASP A 251 13.80 -9.72 9.24
C ASP A 251 14.55 -8.68 8.41
N ILE A 252 13.97 -8.20 7.30
CA ILE A 252 14.65 -7.27 6.39
C ILE A 252 15.10 -6.01 7.12
N LEU A 253 14.22 -5.43 7.95
CA LEU A 253 14.44 -4.14 8.62
C LEU A 253 14.63 -4.27 10.14
N SER A 254 14.85 -5.48 10.65
CA SER A 254 15.06 -5.71 12.07
C SER A 254 16.33 -5.05 12.60
N SER A 255 16.29 -4.62 13.84
CA SER A 255 17.42 -4.02 14.57
C SER A 255 17.44 -4.50 16.02
N ALA A 256 18.26 -5.51 16.31
CA ALA A 256 18.42 -6.02 17.67
C ALA A 256 19.06 -5.01 18.65
N ALA A 257 19.59 -3.90 18.13
CA ALA A 257 20.15 -2.83 18.95
C ALA A 257 19.08 -1.87 19.50
N ASP A 258 17.85 -1.93 18.99
CA ASP A 258 16.71 -1.12 19.44
C ASP A 258 15.87 -1.93 20.44
N ASP A 259 15.88 -1.51 21.69
CA ASP A 259 15.13 -2.12 22.79
C ASP A 259 13.67 -1.63 22.90
N HIS A 260 13.23 -0.82 21.96
CA HIS A 260 11.89 -0.22 21.84
C HIS A 260 11.50 0.74 22.99
N THR A 261 12.44 1.14 23.85
CA THR A 261 12.17 2.00 25.00
C THR A 261 12.29 3.49 24.70
N LYS A 262 12.91 3.84 23.57
CA LYS A 262 13.19 5.21 23.17
C LYS A 262 12.25 5.68 22.07
N ASN A 263 11.94 6.98 22.09
CA ASN A 263 11.31 7.65 20.97
C ASN A 263 12.18 7.52 19.72
N VAL A 264 11.59 7.28 18.56
CA VAL A 264 12.31 7.02 17.29
C VAL A 264 13.20 8.19 16.82
N PHE A 265 12.95 9.38 17.35
CA PHE A 265 13.76 10.58 17.07
C PHE A 265 14.96 10.75 18.01
N ASP A 266 15.08 9.94 19.06
CA ASP A 266 16.25 9.96 19.96
C ASP A 266 17.51 9.70 19.14
N PRO A 267 18.55 10.55 19.26
CA PRO A 267 19.81 10.40 18.51
C PRO A 267 20.48 9.02 18.61
N ALA A 268 20.24 8.29 19.70
CA ALA A 268 20.84 6.98 19.94
C ALA A 268 20.23 5.87 19.06
N VAL A 269 18.99 6.04 18.57
CA VAL A 269 18.27 5.03 17.77
C VAL A 269 17.77 5.57 16.42
N ARG A 270 17.85 6.87 16.20
CA ARG A 270 17.34 7.51 14.99
C ARG A 270 17.97 6.91 13.73
N GLY A 271 17.12 6.42 12.81
CA GLY A 271 17.54 5.76 11.58
C GLY A 271 17.97 4.29 11.76
N GLN A 272 18.03 3.78 13.00
CA GLN A 272 18.43 2.41 13.34
C GLN A 272 17.38 1.68 14.20
N THR A 273 16.18 2.22 14.29
CA THR A 273 15.05 1.60 15.00
C THR A 273 14.70 0.25 14.38
N ASP A 274 14.19 -0.65 15.22
CA ASP A 274 13.58 -1.88 14.77
C ASP A 274 12.29 -1.59 13.99
N ARG A 275 12.09 -2.28 12.85
CA ARG A 275 10.95 -2.06 11.95
C ARG A 275 10.47 -3.36 11.37
N PHE A 276 9.18 -3.40 11.09
CA PHE A 276 8.52 -4.48 10.36
C PHE A 276 8.02 -4.00 9.00
N ILE A 277 7.74 -4.96 8.13
CA ILE A 277 7.08 -4.73 6.84
C ILE A 277 5.84 -5.61 6.80
N LEU A 278 4.68 -5.03 6.55
CA LEU A 278 3.50 -5.76 6.12
C LEU A 278 3.44 -5.73 4.60
N LYS A 279 3.33 -6.90 3.99
CA LYS A 279 2.94 -7.05 2.59
C LYS A 279 1.46 -7.39 2.54
N LEU A 280 0.68 -6.44 2.10
CA LEU A 280 -0.77 -6.47 2.09
C LEU A 280 -1.24 -6.69 0.66
N THR A 281 -1.77 -7.87 0.36
CA THR A 281 -2.28 -8.18 -0.98
C THR A 281 -3.77 -7.86 -1.05
N ASN A 282 -4.17 -7.05 -2.04
CA ASN A 282 -5.58 -6.84 -2.38
C ASN A 282 -6.13 -8.14 -2.97
N PRO A 283 -7.12 -8.81 -2.34
CA PRO A 283 -7.68 -10.04 -2.89
C PRO A 283 -8.30 -9.82 -4.29
N GLU A 284 -8.33 -10.89 -5.08
CA GLU A 284 -9.01 -10.94 -6.37
C GLU A 284 -10.55 -10.86 -6.24
#